data_464e8098cd9b7d1919d269adf54c538c
#
_entry.id   464e8098cd9b7d1919d269adf54c538c
#
_cell.length_a   1.000
_cell.length_b   1.000
_cell.length_c   1.000
_cell.angle_alpha   90.00
_cell.angle_beta   90.00
_cell.angle_gamma   90.00
#
_symmetry.space_group_name_H-M   'P 1'
#
loop_
_entity.id
_entity.type
_entity.pdbx_description
1 polymer ?
#
loop_
_entity_poly.entity_id
_entity_poly.type
_entity_poly.pdbx_seq_one_letter_code
_entity_poly.pdbx_strand_id
1 'polypeptide(L)'
;MLGADFRKEGGSFSADCTSFSSALSCGELLFTGHPLHIAAGSIAPQNGFGAGGAFIYSKNTGTLRVSYDLDAVASINGSWRAGFYVRIISTPPRKEQTTCGRPTNAQAEKPPSLERPVFHLYAQAISLNKLDYFGLGAATTVAGRSFYGMHEVIPGVNVIWPAFRPKSVSLFGEVNGRFVALRPSFGQPSPSIGLLYNDTTAPGLANQPGFLQMGEGIRLRPEPFNGKLRFNYFAVAQQYIAASNSRFTFTRFNVDLDHQIPLYSTTRTYHPNDLNGPDTCTAEPENIPTMSDGEKKKVSDHPCPHVTRNLEGSVNFRFFLSASALPAGNVVPFYFQPTLGGSDINGNATMSSYQDFRFRAPNVMLFRQSLEHTVWNLPLGVAFMVDEGKVALNRGDLGSNPWLHTFSAGLTLRAGGFPQVFLLFAWGGNEGTHTIANVNTSLLGGGGRPSLF
;
A
#
# COMPACT_ATOMS: atom_id res chain seq x y z
N MET A 1 4.90 24.51 18.98
CA MET A 1 5.36 23.32 18.27
C MET A 1 5.34 23.55 16.76
N LEU A 2 4.18 23.61 16.09
CA LEU A 2 4.08 23.73 14.63
C LEU A 2 4.91 24.91 14.05
N GLY A 3 4.87 26.11 14.66
CA GLY A 3 5.66 27.25 14.21
C GLY A 3 7.19 27.11 14.42
N ALA A 4 7.62 26.23 15.33
CA ALA A 4 9.02 25.87 15.50
C ALA A 4 9.46 24.88 14.42
N ASP A 5 8.59 23.95 14.07
CA ASP A 5 8.84 22.95 13.02
C ASP A 5 8.95 23.65 11.65
N PHE A 6 8.08 24.61 11.33
CA PHE A 6 8.18 25.41 10.11
C PHE A 6 9.47 26.26 10.07
N ARG A 7 9.91 26.82 11.20
CA ARG A 7 11.17 27.57 11.25
C ARG A 7 12.38 26.66 11.04
N LYS A 8 12.34 25.45 11.62
CA LYS A 8 13.40 24.45 11.45
C LYS A 8 13.47 23.99 10.01
N GLU A 9 12.33 23.67 9.39
CA GLU A 9 12.25 23.26 8.00
C GLU A 9 12.74 24.36 7.05
N GLY A 10 12.31 25.61 7.25
CA GLY A 10 12.79 26.76 6.48
C GLY A 10 14.29 26.99 6.64
N GLY A 11 14.85 26.74 7.83
CA GLY A 11 16.29 26.80 8.08
C GLY A 11 17.04 25.70 7.33
N SER A 12 16.56 24.45 7.37
CA SER A 12 17.14 23.33 6.62
C SER A 12 17.03 23.56 5.10
N PHE A 13 15.89 24.03 4.62
CA PHE A 13 15.72 24.38 3.21
C PHE A 13 16.71 25.46 2.76
N SER A 14 16.87 26.52 3.53
CA SER A 14 17.84 27.57 3.25
C SER A 14 19.28 27.06 3.24
N ALA A 15 19.66 26.15 4.13
CA ALA A 15 21.00 25.57 4.20
C ALA A 15 21.29 24.60 3.05
N ASP A 16 20.34 23.70 2.76
CA ASP A 16 20.54 22.57 1.86
C ASP A 16 20.18 22.87 0.39
N CYS A 17 19.30 23.86 0.14
CA CYS A 17 18.80 24.15 -1.20
C CYS A 17 19.46 25.37 -1.87
N THR A 18 20.42 26.05 -1.22
CA THR A 18 21.09 27.22 -1.80
C THR A 18 22.42 26.90 -2.50
N SER A 19 22.93 25.66 -2.37
CA SER A 19 24.18 25.20 -2.96
C SER A 19 23.95 24.02 -3.91
N PHE A 20 24.65 24.03 -5.06
CA PHE A 20 24.60 22.92 -6.01
C PHE A 20 25.21 21.62 -5.46
N SER A 21 26.18 21.74 -4.52
CA SER A 21 26.80 20.58 -3.86
C SER A 21 25.85 19.85 -2.91
N SER A 22 24.79 20.47 -2.46
CA SER A 22 23.76 19.89 -1.58
C SER A 22 22.44 19.55 -2.32
N ALA A 23 22.46 19.50 -3.65
CA ALA A 23 21.26 19.27 -4.45
C ALA A 23 20.53 17.94 -4.12
N LEU A 24 21.29 16.89 -3.73
CA LEU A 24 20.69 15.61 -3.28
C LEU A 24 19.98 15.77 -1.94
N SER A 25 20.60 16.44 -0.97
CA SER A 25 19.99 16.71 0.35
C SER A 25 18.78 17.62 0.22
N CYS A 26 18.82 18.60 -0.69
CA CYS A 26 17.67 19.44 -1.02
C CYS A 26 16.53 18.60 -1.63
N GLY A 27 16.86 17.71 -2.57
CA GLY A 27 15.90 16.78 -3.15
C GLY A 27 15.25 15.90 -2.07
N GLU A 28 16.05 15.32 -1.18
CA GLU A 28 15.56 14.51 -0.07
C GLU A 28 14.62 15.33 0.85
N LEU A 29 15.03 16.53 1.23
CA LEU A 29 14.23 17.43 2.08
C LEU A 29 12.89 17.80 1.45
N LEU A 30 12.86 18.08 0.13
CA LEU A 30 11.64 18.42 -0.59
C LEU A 30 10.60 17.27 -0.60
N PHE A 31 11.05 16.01 -0.54
CA PHE A 31 10.19 14.84 -0.55
C PHE A 31 9.94 14.24 0.84
N THR A 32 10.79 14.51 1.82
CA THR A 32 10.70 13.91 3.16
C THR A 32 10.55 14.93 4.28
N GLY A 33 10.69 16.23 3.97
CA GLY A 33 10.57 17.33 4.94
C GLY A 33 9.22 17.33 5.65
N HIS A 34 9.20 17.81 6.87
CA HIS A 34 8.01 17.99 7.69
C HIS A 34 7.98 19.42 8.25
N PRO A 35 6.83 20.09 8.23
CA PRO A 35 5.49 19.55 7.94
C PRO A 35 5.06 19.57 6.47
N LEU A 36 5.76 20.30 5.59
CA LEU A 36 5.42 20.40 4.16
C LEU A 36 6.41 19.64 3.29
N HIS A 37 5.93 18.91 2.31
CA HIS A 37 6.79 18.28 1.30
C HIS A 37 6.06 18.11 -0.04
N ILE A 38 6.81 17.84 -1.09
CA ILE A 38 6.29 17.51 -2.40
C ILE A 38 5.72 16.09 -2.35
N ALA A 39 4.44 15.94 -2.72
CA ALA A 39 3.83 14.64 -2.96
C ALA A 39 3.90 14.34 -4.45
N ALA A 40 4.43 13.17 -4.80
CA ALA A 40 4.53 12.73 -6.17
C ALA A 40 4.30 11.22 -6.28
N GLY A 41 3.66 10.77 -7.35
CA GLY A 41 3.41 9.36 -7.57
C GLY A 41 2.27 9.10 -8.54
N SER A 42 2.00 7.82 -8.84
CA SER A 42 0.84 7.43 -9.63
C SER A 42 -0.46 7.71 -8.87
N ILE A 43 -1.43 8.33 -9.52
CA ILE A 43 -2.77 8.57 -8.94
C ILE A 43 -3.58 7.27 -8.96
N ALA A 44 -3.64 6.62 -10.12
CA ALA A 44 -4.21 5.32 -10.38
C ALA A 44 -3.66 4.82 -11.74
N PRO A 45 -3.75 3.52 -12.05
CA PRO A 45 -3.38 3.01 -13.36
C PRO A 45 -4.07 3.82 -14.48
N GLN A 46 -3.36 4.09 -15.57
CA GLN A 46 -3.79 4.86 -16.75
C GLN A 46 -4.05 6.37 -16.50
N ASN A 47 -3.99 6.82 -15.24
CA ASN A 47 -4.24 8.22 -14.89
C ASN A 47 -2.98 9.06 -14.68
N GLY A 48 -1.83 8.46 -15.01
CA GLY A 48 -0.55 9.14 -15.08
C GLY A 48 0.10 9.40 -13.73
N PHE A 49 1.28 9.99 -13.81
CA PHE A 49 2.03 10.45 -12.67
C PHE A 49 1.49 11.81 -12.20
N GLY A 50 1.14 11.90 -10.93
CA GLY A 50 0.69 13.12 -10.30
C GLY A 50 1.78 13.75 -9.44
N ALA A 51 1.76 15.07 -9.38
CA ALA A 51 2.58 15.87 -8.48
C ALA A 51 1.70 16.86 -7.73
N GLY A 52 2.15 17.25 -6.54
CA GLY A 52 1.41 18.17 -5.69
C GLY A 52 2.11 18.42 -4.38
N GLY A 53 1.36 18.72 -3.33
CA GLY A 53 1.86 18.96 -2.00
C GLY A 53 1.24 18.06 -0.96
N ALA A 54 1.98 17.81 0.11
CA ALA A 54 1.47 17.17 1.30
C ALA A 54 1.91 17.95 2.55
N PHE A 55 1.06 17.91 3.56
CA PHE A 55 1.32 18.44 4.88
C PHE A 55 1.17 17.31 5.89
N ILE A 56 2.25 17.00 6.60
CA ILE A 56 2.26 15.97 7.64
C ILE A 56 2.67 16.58 8.96
N TYR A 57 1.82 16.44 9.94
CA TYR A 57 2.10 16.87 11.29
C TYR A 57 1.78 15.76 12.28
N SER A 58 2.67 15.46 13.21
CA SER A 58 2.41 14.49 14.26
C SER A 58 2.68 15.04 15.64
N LYS A 59 1.79 14.71 16.58
CA LYS A 59 1.92 15.08 17.99
C LYS A 59 1.96 13.80 18.84
N ASN A 60 2.97 13.69 19.68
CA ASN A 60 3.07 12.62 20.66
C ASN A 60 2.59 13.15 22.02
N THR A 61 1.64 12.44 22.60
CA THR A 61 1.23 12.63 24.00
C THR A 61 1.57 11.31 24.68
N GLY A 62 2.44 11.24 25.67
CA GLY A 62 2.94 10.04 26.36
C GLY A 62 2.40 8.64 25.99
N THR A 63 1.10 8.51 25.75
CA THR A 63 0.42 7.24 25.44
C THR A 63 -0.17 7.18 24.02
N LEU A 64 -0.26 8.31 23.31
CA LEU A 64 -0.86 8.38 21.98
C LEU A 64 0.02 9.20 21.03
N ARG A 65 0.13 8.73 19.79
CA ARG A 65 0.62 9.51 18.67
C ARG A 65 -0.55 9.84 17.75
N VAL A 66 -0.78 11.12 17.52
CA VAL A 66 -1.78 11.61 16.57
C VAL A 66 -1.03 12.21 15.39
N SER A 67 -1.30 11.70 14.20
CA SER A 67 -0.75 12.22 12.94
C SER A 67 -1.87 12.79 12.09
N TYR A 68 -1.65 13.95 11.55
CA TYR A 68 -2.50 14.63 10.57
C TYR A 68 -1.76 14.63 9.24
N ASP A 69 -2.44 14.20 8.18
CA ASP A 69 -1.89 14.14 6.85
C ASP A 69 -2.91 14.76 5.89
N LEU A 70 -2.50 15.79 5.15
CA LEU A 70 -3.26 16.35 4.03
C LEU A 70 -2.43 16.16 2.78
N ASP A 71 -3.02 15.65 1.73
CA ASP A 71 -2.37 15.59 0.42
C ASP A 71 -3.29 16.09 -0.69
N ALA A 72 -2.69 16.70 -1.70
CA ALA A 72 -3.35 17.04 -2.94
C ALA A 72 -2.37 16.86 -4.10
N VAL A 73 -2.72 15.99 -5.04
CA VAL A 73 -1.91 15.68 -6.22
C VAL A 73 -2.76 15.71 -7.48
N ALA A 74 -2.19 16.19 -8.57
CA ALA A 74 -2.85 16.22 -9.88
C ALA A 74 -1.87 15.75 -10.96
N SER A 75 -2.37 15.09 -12.00
CA SER A 75 -1.61 14.69 -13.17
C SER A 75 -1.92 15.58 -14.37
N ILE A 76 -1.05 15.54 -15.37
CA ILE A 76 -1.18 16.33 -16.60
C ILE A 76 -2.43 15.95 -17.43
N ASN A 77 -2.99 14.76 -17.23
CA ASN A 77 -4.23 14.35 -17.88
C ASN A 77 -5.49 14.85 -17.16
N GLY A 78 -5.35 15.67 -16.14
CA GLY A 78 -6.44 16.26 -15.36
C GLY A 78 -7.02 15.33 -14.28
N SER A 79 -6.44 14.16 -14.04
CA SER A 79 -6.80 13.33 -12.90
C SER A 79 -6.18 13.90 -11.62
N TRP A 80 -6.91 13.81 -10.51
CA TRP A 80 -6.42 14.35 -9.24
C TRP A 80 -6.96 13.55 -8.05
N ARG A 81 -6.26 13.66 -6.93
CA ARG A 81 -6.67 13.16 -5.64
C ARG A 81 -6.35 14.20 -4.58
N ALA A 82 -7.25 14.37 -3.63
CA ALA A 82 -7.03 15.16 -2.42
C ALA A 82 -7.60 14.41 -1.23
N GLY A 83 -6.92 14.50 -0.08
CA GLY A 83 -7.33 13.77 1.11
C GLY A 83 -6.88 14.46 2.39
N PHE A 84 -7.66 14.20 3.44
CA PHE A 84 -7.35 14.51 4.83
C PHE A 84 -7.45 13.24 5.64
N TYR A 85 -6.39 12.94 6.40
CA TYR A 85 -6.28 11.70 7.15
C TYR A 85 -5.80 12.01 8.57
N VAL A 86 -6.48 11.46 9.56
CA VAL A 86 -6.07 11.51 10.96
C VAL A 86 -5.78 10.09 11.41
N ARG A 87 -4.58 9.84 11.89
CA ARG A 87 -4.19 8.56 12.43
C ARG A 87 -3.88 8.69 13.91
N ILE A 88 -4.53 7.89 14.73
CA ILE A 88 -4.31 7.81 16.17
C ILE A 88 -3.75 6.43 16.49
N ILE A 89 -2.53 6.37 17.02
CA ILE A 89 -1.84 5.14 17.38
C ILE A 89 -1.55 5.17 18.88
N SER A 90 -1.93 4.09 19.59
CA SER A 90 -1.53 3.91 20.97
C SER A 90 -0.01 3.64 21.06
N THR A 91 0.71 4.48 21.77
CA THR A 91 2.14 4.32 22.04
C THR A 91 2.32 4.01 23.52
N PRO A 92 2.90 2.86 23.91
CA PRO A 92 3.24 2.65 25.31
C PRO A 92 4.29 3.69 25.72
N PRO A 93 4.33 4.08 27.01
CA PRO A 93 5.41 4.91 27.52
C PRO A 93 6.74 4.25 27.16
N ARG A 94 7.65 5.04 26.58
CA ARG A 94 9.00 4.60 26.27
C ARG A 94 9.64 4.16 27.60
N LYS A 95 9.79 2.85 27.83
CA LYS A 95 10.69 2.41 28.86
C LYS A 95 12.05 2.96 28.43
N GLU A 96 12.64 3.84 29.23
CA GLU A 96 14.01 4.25 29.03
C GLU A 96 14.82 2.98 28.86
N GLN A 97 15.38 2.78 27.68
CA GLN A 97 16.43 1.78 27.51
C GLN A 97 17.63 2.33 28.25
N THR A 98 17.62 2.12 29.55
CA THR A 98 18.78 2.33 30.39
C THR A 98 19.88 1.43 29.86
N THR A 99 20.93 2.08 29.37
CA THR A 99 22.26 1.56 29.12
C THR A 99 22.39 0.52 28.01
N CYS A 100 23.31 0.80 27.09
CA CYS A 100 24.00 -0.19 26.29
C CYS A 100 24.69 -1.18 27.25
N GLY A 101 23.93 -2.08 27.85
CA GLY A 101 24.46 -3.18 28.65
C GLY A 101 25.10 -4.18 27.71
N ARG A 102 26.29 -4.67 28.09
CA ARG A 102 27.01 -5.77 27.46
C ARG A 102 26.03 -6.85 27.04
N PRO A 103 26.01 -7.31 25.77
CA PRO A 103 25.17 -8.42 25.38
C PRO A 103 25.66 -9.65 26.13
N THR A 104 25.03 -9.99 27.23
CA THR A 104 25.02 -11.37 27.71
C THR A 104 24.42 -12.19 26.57
N ASN A 105 24.92 -13.40 26.33
CA ASN A 105 24.53 -14.34 25.27
C ASN A 105 23.01 -14.62 25.11
N ALA A 106 22.17 -13.72 25.60
CA ALA A 106 20.76 -13.64 25.28
C ALA A 106 20.66 -13.31 23.78
N GLN A 107 20.24 -14.28 22.99
CA GLN A 107 19.65 -14.07 21.68
C GLN A 107 18.91 -12.75 21.73
N ALA A 108 19.31 -11.77 20.88
CA ALA A 108 18.61 -10.49 20.79
C ALA A 108 17.14 -10.82 20.52
N GLU A 109 16.34 -10.87 21.56
CA GLU A 109 14.91 -11.08 21.45
C GLU A 109 14.41 -9.94 20.60
N LYS A 110 14.02 -10.28 19.38
CA LYS A 110 13.29 -9.37 18.51
C LYS A 110 12.14 -8.81 19.37
N PRO A 111 12.09 -7.48 19.62
CA PRO A 111 10.98 -6.96 20.38
C PRO A 111 9.71 -7.44 19.67
N PRO A 112 8.77 -8.08 20.38
CA PRO A 112 7.58 -8.60 19.76
C PRO A 112 6.96 -7.48 18.95
N SER A 113 6.70 -7.71 17.67
CA SER A 113 6.01 -6.77 16.79
C SER A 113 4.55 -6.70 17.25
N LEU A 114 4.33 -6.11 18.41
CA LEU A 114 3.01 -5.97 18.99
C LEU A 114 2.24 -5.00 18.10
N GLU A 115 1.28 -5.52 17.36
CA GLU A 115 0.27 -4.67 16.73
C GLU A 115 -0.34 -3.76 17.80
N ARG A 116 -0.53 -2.51 17.45
CA ARG A 116 -1.07 -1.49 18.33
C ARG A 116 -2.46 -1.12 17.86
N PRO A 117 -3.36 -0.71 18.77
CA PRO A 117 -4.60 -0.10 18.35
C PRO A 117 -4.33 1.09 17.44
N VAL A 118 -4.95 1.08 16.27
CA VAL A 118 -4.86 2.16 15.29
C VAL A 118 -6.27 2.57 14.92
N PHE A 119 -6.54 3.86 15.02
CA PHE A 119 -7.78 4.47 14.58
C PHE A 119 -7.48 5.45 13.46
N HIS A 120 -8.19 5.35 12.35
CA HIS A 120 -8.10 6.26 11.22
C HIS A 120 -9.43 6.96 11.00
N LEU A 121 -9.38 8.28 10.84
CA LEU A 121 -10.47 9.11 10.32
C LEU A 121 -9.98 9.73 9.01
N TYR A 122 -10.78 9.71 7.96
CA TYR A 122 -10.38 10.24 6.67
C TYR A 122 -11.54 10.79 5.86
N ALA A 123 -11.20 11.70 4.97
CA ALA A 123 -12.03 12.13 3.87
C ALA A 123 -11.14 12.23 2.63
N GLN A 124 -11.45 11.45 1.59
CA GLN A 124 -10.71 11.43 0.34
C GLN A 124 -11.65 11.75 -0.82
N ALA A 125 -11.19 12.59 -1.74
CA ALA A 125 -11.80 12.78 -3.03
C ALA A 125 -10.80 12.43 -4.13
N ILE A 126 -11.25 11.67 -5.12
CA ILE A 126 -10.44 11.27 -6.27
C ILE A 126 -11.24 11.46 -7.55
N SER A 127 -10.57 11.93 -8.59
CA SER A 127 -11.13 12.11 -9.91
C SER A 127 -10.20 11.49 -10.94
N LEU A 128 -10.67 10.45 -11.62
CA LEU A 128 -9.95 9.70 -12.62
C LEU A 128 -10.54 9.97 -13.97
N ASN A 129 -9.74 10.42 -14.94
CA ASN A 129 -10.21 10.79 -16.25
C ASN A 129 -10.28 9.62 -17.22
N LYS A 130 -9.53 8.55 -16.92
CA LYS A 130 -9.42 7.40 -17.81
C LYS A 130 -9.41 6.11 -17.03
N LEU A 131 -10.41 5.29 -17.24
CA LEU A 131 -10.52 3.92 -16.77
C LEU A 131 -11.03 3.06 -17.90
N ASP A 132 -10.39 1.92 -18.13
CA ASP A 132 -10.80 0.96 -19.16
C ASP A 132 -11.97 0.12 -18.67
N TYR A 133 -12.84 -0.22 -19.63
CA TYR A 133 -13.90 -1.18 -19.46
C TYR A 133 -14.04 -2.05 -20.71
N PHE A 134 -14.04 -3.38 -20.52
CA PHE A 134 -14.08 -4.38 -21.59
C PHE A 134 -15.35 -5.23 -21.56
N GLY A 135 -16.29 -4.93 -20.64
CA GLY A 135 -17.46 -5.75 -20.34
C GLY A 135 -17.26 -6.56 -19.06
N LEU A 136 -18.17 -7.49 -18.81
CA LEU A 136 -18.24 -8.32 -17.60
C LEU A 136 -17.81 -9.76 -17.90
N GLY A 137 -17.05 -10.36 -16.97
CA GLY A 137 -16.66 -11.78 -17.01
C GLY A 137 -15.39 -12.04 -17.81
N ALA A 138 -15.08 -13.34 -17.97
CA ALA A 138 -13.87 -13.82 -18.62
C ALA A 138 -13.96 -13.85 -20.17
N ALA A 139 -15.18 -13.91 -20.73
CA ALA A 139 -15.41 -14.06 -22.17
C ALA A 139 -15.32 -12.74 -22.96
N THR A 140 -14.95 -11.63 -22.31
CA THR A 140 -14.80 -10.33 -22.93
C THR A 140 -13.60 -10.28 -23.85
N THR A 141 -13.62 -9.42 -24.89
CA THR A 141 -12.55 -9.25 -25.86
C THR A 141 -11.93 -7.85 -25.78
N VAL A 142 -10.71 -7.70 -26.26
CA VAL A 142 -10.03 -6.39 -26.38
C VAL A 142 -10.79 -5.44 -27.30
N ALA A 143 -11.48 -5.97 -28.31
CA ALA A 143 -12.29 -5.18 -29.22
C ALA A 143 -13.47 -4.45 -28.52
N GLY A 144 -13.94 -4.97 -27.38
CA GLY A 144 -14.95 -4.31 -26.55
C GLY A 144 -14.42 -3.18 -25.66
N ARG A 145 -13.17 -2.76 -25.83
CA ARG A 145 -12.56 -1.69 -25.02
C ARG A 145 -13.32 -0.37 -25.15
N SER A 146 -13.67 0.20 -24.03
CA SER A 146 -14.25 1.52 -23.91
C SER A 146 -13.65 2.25 -22.70
N PHE A 147 -13.90 3.54 -22.59
CA PHE A 147 -13.38 4.36 -21.51
C PHE A 147 -14.47 5.09 -20.75
N TYR A 148 -14.22 5.32 -19.47
CA TYR A 148 -15.02 6.21 -18.62
C TYR A 148 -14.13 6.99 -17.66
N GLY A 149 -14.65 8.11 -17.18
CA GLY A 149 -14.09 8.82 -16.04
C GLY A 149 -14.91 8.55 -14.80
N MET A 150 -14.27 8.65 -13.64
CA MET A 150 -14.91 8.43 -12.34
C MET A 150 -14.47 9.50 -11.34
N HIS A 151 -15.43 10.00 -10.60
CA HIS A 151 -15.19 10.81 -9.41
C HIS A 151 -15.73 10.05 -8.20
N GLU A 152 -14.96 9.95 -7.13
CA GLU A 152 -15.39 9.29 -5.91
C GLU A 152 -14.99 10.11 -4.69
N VAL A 153 -15.93 10.24 -3.72
CA VAL A 153 -15.69 10.86 -2.42
C VAL A 153 -15.93 9.81 -1.33
N ILE A 154 -14.96 9.66 -0.44
CA ILE A 154 -14.95 8.63 0.61
C ILE A 154 -14.67 9.30 1.97
N PRO A 155 -15.67 9.81 2.70
CA PRO A 155 -15.52 10.07 4.12
C PRO A 155 -15.67 8.78 4.90
N GLY A 156 -14.85 8.57 5.95
CA GLY A 156 -14.96 7.34 6.72
C GLY A 156 -14.03 7.23 7.89
N VAL A 157 -14.18 6.11 8.57
CA VAL A 157 -13.35 5.71 9.71
C VAL A 157 -13.01 4.23 9.59
N ASN A 158 -11.82 3.85 10.04
CA ASN A 158 -11.50 2.46 10.29
C ASN A 158 -10.71 2.29 11.58
N VAL A 159 -10.78 1.10 12.15
CA VAL A 159 -10.08 0.72 13.36
C VAL A 159 -9.42 -0.64 13.19
N ILE A 160 -8.18 -0.75 13.67
CA ILE A 160 -7.49 -2.03 13.86
C ILE A 160 -7.24 -2.18 15.34
N TRP A 161 -7.82 -3.22 15.94
CA TRP A 161 -7.73 -3.48 17.36
C TRP A 161 -7.06 -4.83 17.63
N PRO A 162 -5.86 -4.87 18.26
CA PRO A 162 -5.20 -6.12 18.61
C PRO A 162 -5.98 -6.84 19.70
N ALA A 163 -6.63 -7.96 19.33
CA ALA A 163 -7.46 -8.76 20.23
C ALA A 163 -6.63 -9.80 21.01
N PHE A 164 -5.70 -10.49 20.32
CA PHE A 164 -4.80 -11.50 20.91
C PHE A 164 -3.36 -11.23 20.54
N ARG A 165 -2.70 -10.39 21.32
CA ARG A 165 -1.31 -9.98 21.08
C ARG A 165 -0.31 -11.14 20.94
N PRO A 166 -0.34 -12.21 21.79
CA PRO A 166 0.60 -13.33 21.63
C PRO A 166 0.47 -14.08 20.30
N LYS A 167 -0.73 -14.05 19.69
CA LYS A 167 -1.03 -14.74 18.43
C LYS A 167 -1.05 -13.80 17.22
N SER A 168 -0.72 -12.51 17.39
CA SER A 168 -0.77 -11.49 16.33
C SER A 168 -2.12 -11.44 15.61
N VAL A 169 -3.20 -11.51 16.41
CA VAL A 169 -4.59 -11.43 15.94
C VAL A 169 -5.14 -10.06 16.21
N SER A 170 -5.65 -9.40 15.17
CA SER A 170 -6.30 -8.10 15.28
C SER A 170 -7.68 -8.13 14.64
N LEU A 171 -8.62 -7.41 15.24
CA LEU A 171 -9.93 -7.14 14.67
C LEU A 171 -9.84 -5.87 13.80
N PHE A 172 -10.59 -5.87 12.73
CA PHE A 172 -10.75 -4.73 11.83
C PHE A 172 -12.21 -4.32 11.79
N GLY A 173 -12.46 -3.01 11.76
CA GLY A 173 -13.79 -2.45 11.54
C GLY A 173 -13.69 -1.18 10.70
N GLU A 174 -14.67 -0.96 9.83
CA GLU A 174 -14.76 0.27 9.02
C GLU A 174 -16.20 0.71 8.80
N VAL A 175 -16.38 2.03 8.64
CA VAL A 175 -17.63 2.65 8.18
C VAL A 175 -17.28 3.78 7.24
N ASN A 176 -17.81 3.73 6.01
CA ASN A 176 -17.53 4.69 4.95
C ASN A 176 -18.80 5.15 4.26
N GLY A 177 -18.88 6.45 3.94
CA GLY A 177 -19.73 6.93 2.86
C GLY A 177 -19.02 6.74 1.52
N ARG A 178 -19.71 6.31 0.49
CA ARG A 178 -19.17 6.19 -0.87
C ARG A 178 -20.07 6.90 -1.86
N PHE A 179 -19.53 7.92 -2.50
CA PHE A 179 -20.26 8.75 -3.45
C PHE A 179 -19.53 8.73 -4.77
N VAL A 180 -20.02 7.92 -5.71
CA VAL A 180 -19.44 7.75 -7.04
C VAL A 180 -20.25 8.53 -8.06
N ALA A 181 -19.58 9.20 -8.99
CA ALA A 181 -20.17 9.80 -10.16
C ALA A 181 -19.35 9.41 -11.40
N LEU A 182 -20.01 8.85 -12.39
CA LEU A 182 -19.42 8.48 -13.66
C LEU A 182 -19.57 9.60 -14.69
N ARG A 183 -18.60 9.70 -15.58
CA ARG A 183 -18.61 10.67 -16.67
C ARG A 183 -18.00 10.06 -17.94
N PRO A 184 -18.30 10.58 -19.13
CA PRO A 184 -17.59 10.25 -20.34
C PRO A 184 -16.09 10.53 -20.17
N SER A 185 -15.23 9.69 -20.74
CA SER A 185 -13.82 9.96 -20.84
C SER A 185 -13.54 10.87 -22.02
N PHE A 186 -12.76 11.93 -21.81
CA PHE A 186 -12.41 12.90 -22.83
C PHE A 186 -11.02 12.66 -23.41
N GLY A 187 -10.84 13.01 -24.71
CA GLY A 187 -9.55 12.98 -25.36
C GLY A 187 -8.97 11.58 -25.61
N GLN A 188 -9.80 10.54 -25.57
CA GLN A 188 -9.39 9.16 -25.79
C GLN A 188 -9.75 8.69 -27.22
N PRO A 189 -8.89 7.88 -27.89
CA PRO A 189 -9.15 7.37 -29.22
C PRO A 189 -10.26 6.31 -29.29
N SER A 190 -10.61 5.70 -28.15
CA SER A 190 -11.66 4.68 -28.06
C SER A 190 -12.98 5.28 -27.60
N PRO A 191 -14.13 4.65 -27.89
CA PRO A 191 -15.44 5.16 -27.53
C PRO A 191 -15.64 5.25 -26.02
N SER A 192 -16.46 6.21 -25.60
CA SER A 192 -16.94 6.27 -24.22
C SER A 192 -17.81 5.04 -23.91
N ILE A 193 -17.79 4.59 -22.66
CA ILE A 193 -18.53 3.41 -22.19
C ILE A 193 -20.01 3.43 -22.58
N GLY A 194 -20.67 4.58 -22.48
CA GLY A 194 -22.09 4.75 -22.82
C GLY A 194 -22.45 4.56 -24.30
N LEU A 195 -21.45 4.49 -25.21
CA LEU A 195 -21.66 4.20 -26.62
C LEU A 195 -21.71 2.71 -26.92
N LEU A 196 -21.03 1.88 -26.13
CA LEU A 196 -20.92 0.43 -26.34
C LEU A 196 -21.72 -0.38 -25.31
N TYR A 197 -21.98 0.18 -24.14
CA TYR A 197 -22.57 -0.54 -23.01
C TYR A 197 -23.76 0.21 -22.43
N ASN A 198 -24.64 -0.53 -21.80
CA ASN A 198 -25.84 -0.05 -21.11
C ASN A 198 -25.90 -0.59 -19.67
N ASP A 199 -26.97 -0.25 -18.93
CA ASP A 199 -27.10 -0.67 -17.52
C ASP A 199 -27.23 -2.19 -17.31
N THR A 200 -27.52 -2.98 -18.34
CA THR A 200 -27.51 -4.45 -18.29
C THR A 200 -26.08 -5.01 -18.40
N THR A 201 -25.29 -4.44 -19.29
CA THR A 201 -23.92 -4.87 -19.57
C THR A 201 -22.86 -4.15 -18.73
N ALA A 202 -23.23 -3.01 -18.12
CA ALA A 202 -22.45 -2.25 -17.15
C ALA A 202 -23.39 -1.75 -16.02
N PRO A 203 -23.78 -2.61 -15.07
CA PRO A 203 -24.75 -2.27 -14.02
C PRO A 203 -24.34 -1.04 -13.22
N GLY A 204 -25.23 -0.07 -13.05
CA GLY A 204 -24.96 1.20 -12.39
C GLY A 204 -24.38 2.26 -13.30
N LEU A 205 -24.31 2.04 -14.62
CA LEU A 205 -23.86 3.06 -15.58
C LEU A 205 -24.82 4.25 -15.64
N ALA A 206 -26.13 3.99 -15.64
CA ALA A 206 -27.16 5.04 -15.72
C ALA A 206 -27.43 5.73 -14.37
N ASN A 207 -27.19 5.06 -13.26
CA ASN A 207 -27.49 5.57 -11.92
C ASN A 207 -26.43 5.13 -10.90
N GLN A 208 -25.84 6.10 -10.21
CA GLN A 208 -24.84 5.88 -9.17
C GLN A 208 -25.40 6.37 -7.81
N PRO A 209 -26.08 5.51 -7.04
CA PRO A 209 -26.53 5.86 -5.70
C PRO A 209 -25.35 6.06 -4.76
N GLY A 210 -25.53 6.90 -3.74
CA GLY A 210 -24.60 6.92 -2.62
C GLY A 210 -24.71 5.63 -1.79
N PHE A 211 -23.60 5.17 -1.23
CA PHE A 211 -23.53 3.96 -0.42
C PHE A 211 -23.05 4.26 1.00
N LEU A 212 -23.63 3.55 1.95
CA LEU A 212 -23.02 3.32 3.25
C LEU A 212 -22.30 1.97 3.19
N GLN A 213 -20.98 1.99 3.36
CA GLN A 213 -20.17 0.78 3.46
C GLN A 213 -19.83 0.54 4.92
N MET A 214 -20.13 -0.65 5.41
CA MET A 214 -19.70 -1.14 6.72
C MET A 214 -18.88 -2.40 6.52
N GLY A 215 -17.75 -2.51 7.22
CA GLY A 215 -16.86 -3.66 7.11
C GLY A 215 -16.41 -4.15 8.47
N GLU A 216 -16.32 -5.46 8.62
CA GLU A 216 -15.76 -6.13 9.78
C GLU A 216 -14.82 -7.24 9.34
N GLY A 217 -13.71 -7.41 10.05
CA GLY A 217 -12.69 -8.36 9.60
C GLY A 217 -11.71 -8.78 10.68
N ILE A 218 -10.88 -9.73 10.29
CA ILE A 218 -9.83 -10.30 11.13
C ILE A 218 -8.52 -10.22 10.36
N ARG A 219 -7.48 -9.81 11.07
CA ARG A 219 -6.10 -9.78 10.58
C ARG A 219 -5.22 -10.69 11.43
N LEU A 220 -4.44 -11.54 10.78
CA LEU A 220 -3.53 -12.47 11.43
C LEU A 220 -2.13 -12.25 10.87
N ARG A 221 -1.13 -12.02 11.74
CA ARG A 221 0.27 -11.81 11.36
C ARG A 221 1.25 -12.62 12.20
N PRO A 222 1.09 -13.94 12.29
CA PRO A 222 2.05 -14.76 12.99
C PRO A 222 3.37 -14.87 12.22
N GLU A 223 4.47 -14.87 12.96
CA GLU A 223 5.82 -15.09 12.43
C GLU A 223 6.43 -16.34 13.10
N PRO A 224 5.97 -17.57 12.78
CA PRO A 224 6.51 -18.77 13.36
C PRO A 224 7.97 -19.01 12.93
N PHE A 225 8.63 -19.94 13.62
CA PHE A 225 10.00 -20.35 13.33
C PHE A 225 11.01 -19.17 13.34
N ASN A 226 10.88 -18.24 14.31
CA ASN A 226 11.75 -17.07 14.45
C ASN A 226 11.76 -16.16 13.20
N GLY A 227 10.62 -16.05 12.52
CA GLY A 227 10.45 -15.20 11.34
C GLY A 227 10.97 -15.81 10.04
N LYS A 228 11.28 -17.13 10.02
CA LYS A 228 11.58 -17.88 8.78
C LYS A 228 10.34 -18.07 7.91
N LEU A 229 9.15 -17.92 8.48
CA LEU A 229 7.88 -17.93 7.79
C LEU A 229 7.04 -16.76 8.34
N ARG A 230 6.47 -15.97 7.47
CA ARG A 230 5.63 -14.84 7.83
C ARG A 230 4.29 -14.97 7.15
N PHE A 231 3.24 -14.85 7.92
CA PHE A 231 1.88 -14.81 7.41
C PHE A 231 1.32 -13.40 7.52
N ASN A 232 0.60 -12.96 6.51
CA ASN A 232 -0.21 -11.77 6.56
C ASN A 232 -1.58 -12.11 5.98
N TYR A 233 -2.49 -12.50 6.86
CA TYR A 233 -3.84 -12.91 6.50
C TYR A 233 -4.81 -11.82 6.87
N PHE A 234 -5.68 -11.49 5.94
CA PHE A 234 -6.75 -10.54 6.13
C PHE A 234 -8.04 -11.09 5.54
N ALA A 235 -9.07 -11.17 6.35
CA ALA A 235 -10.41 -11.53 5.91
C ALA A 235 -11.39 -10.46 6.38
N VAL A 236 -12.22 -9.95 5.47
CA VAL A 236 -13.19 -8.89 5.76
C VAL A 236 -14.51 -9.15 5.04
N ALA A 237 -15.61 -8.96 5.76
CA ALA A 237 -16.95 -8.86 5.19
C ALA A 237 -17.32 -7.38 5.12
N GLN A 238 -17.76 -6.91 3.94
CA GLN A 238 -18.13 -5.54 3.67
C GLN A 238 -19.55 -5.48 3.14
N GLN A 239 -20.42 -4.79 3.82
CA GLN A 239 -21.79 -4.54 3.39
C GLN A 239 -21.89 -3.17 2.74
N TYR A 240 -22.38 -3.12 1.51
CA TYR A 240 -22.66 -1.92 0.74
C TYR A 240 -24.16 -1.71 0.66
N ILE A 241 -24.68 -0.70 1.33
CA ILE A 241 -26.08 -0.35 1.38
C ILE A 241 -26.31 0.87 0.49
N ALA A 242 -27.01 0.68 -0.62
CA ALA A 242 -27.37 1.75 -1.54
C ALA A 242 -28.56 2.54 -0.99
N ALA A 243 -28.36 3.82 -0.67
CA ALA A 243 -29.35 4.63 0.04
C ALA A 243 -30.63 4.89 -0.78
N SER A 244 -30.51 5.08 -2.10
CA SER A 244 -31.64 5.47 -2.97
C SER A 244 -32.10 4.38 -3.92
N ASN A 245 -31.39 3.25 -4.04
CA ASN A 245 -31.74 2.16 -4.94
C ASN A 245 -31.24 0.82 -4.40
N SER A 246 -32.08 0.12 -3.69
CA SER A 246 -31.76 -1.15 -3.00
C SER A 246 -31.28 -2.27 -3.94
N ARG A 247 -31.57 -2.19 -5.25
CA ARG A 247 -31.06 -3.13 -6.27
C ARG A 247 -29.53 -3.23 -6.27
N PHE A 248 -28.84 -2.18 -5.85
CA PHE A 248 -27.38 -2.11 -5.78
C PHE A 248 -26.81 -2.44 -4.39
N THR A 249 -27.64 -2.88 -3.44
CA THR A 249 -27.18 -3.36 -2.13
C THR A 249 -26.61 -4.75 -2.24
N PHE A 250 -25.38 -4.95 -1.69
CA PHE A 250 -24.68 -6.23 -1.73
C PHE A 250 -23.73 -6.38 -0.54
N THR A 251 -23.30 -7.62 -0.27
CA THR A 251 -22.23 -7.93 0.68
C THR A 251 -21.05 -8.52 -0.08
N ARG A 252 -19.82 -8.09 0.26
CA ARG A 252 -18.59 -8.61 -0.31
C ARG A 252 -17.75 -9.25 0.79
N PHE A 253 -17.17 -10.39 0.47
CA PHE A 253 -16.18 -11.10 1.28
C PHE A 253 -14.84 -11.02 0.57
N ASN A 254 -13.85 -10.40 1.20
CA ASN A 254 -12.48 -10.39 0.72
C ASN A 254 -11.61 -11.22 1.65
N VAL A 255 -10.80 -12.09 1.07
CA VAL A 255 -9.80 -12.89 1.78
C VAL A 255 -8.49 -12.71 1.06
N ASP A 256 -7.47 -12.28 1.77
CA ASP A 256 -6.10 -12.10 1.27
C ASP A 256 -5.14 -12.85 2.21
N LEU A 257 -4.55 -13.91 1.70
CA LEU A 257 -3.65 -14.79 2.45
C LEU A 257 -2.27 -14.71 1.82
N ASP A 258 -1.34 -14.03 2.48
CA ASP A 258 0.02 -13.87 2.02
C ASP A 258 0.99 -14.64 2.92
N HIS A 259 1.83 -15.48 2.31
CA HIS A 259 2.87 -16.28 2.93
C HIS A 259 4.22 -15.83 2.38
N GLN A 260 5.08 -15.33 3.25
CA GLN A 260 6.44 -14.97 2.88
C GLN A 260 7.43 -15.90 3.56
N ILE A 261 8.31 -16.49 2.76
CA ILE A 261 9.44 -17.31 3.19
C ILE A 261 10.71 -16.53 2.85
N PRO A 262 11.34 -15.84 3.83
CA PRO A 262 12.65 -15.22 3.62
C PRO A 262 13.70 -16.28 3.33
N LEU A 263 14.44 -16.14 2.21
CA LEU A 263 15.46 -17.13 1.83
C LEU A 263 16.74 -16.97 2.63
N TYR A 264 17.15 -15.72 2.88
CA TYR A 264 18.34 -15.41 3.65
C TYR A 264 18.14 -14.17 4.52
N SER A 265 18.85 -14.13 5.65
CA SER A 265 18.97 -12.92 6.47
C SER A 265 20.40 -12.82 6.97
N THR A 266 21.13 -11.79 6.59
CA THR A 266 22.44 -11.48 7.14
C THR A 266 22.31 -10.49 8.29
N THR A 267 23.06 -10.74 9.37
CA THR A 267 23.21 -9.82 10.49
C THR A 267 24.55 -9.12 10.33
N ARG A 268 24.59 -7.81 10.24
CA ARG A 268 25.82 -7.02 10.25
C ARG A 268 25.93 -6.29 11.58
N THR A 269 27.10 -6.34 12.19
CA THR A 269 27.45 -5.53 13.35
C THR A 269 28.23 -4.31 12.85
N TYR A 270 27.74 -3.12 13.14
CA TYR A 270 28.42 -1.88 12.79
C TYR A 270 29.15 -1.33 14.02
N HIS A 271 30.33 -0.79 13.79
CA HIS A 271 31.04 0.00 14.79
C HIS A 271 30.64 1.48 14.69
N PRO A 272 30.68 2.23 15.80
CA PRO A 272 30.29 3.67 15.81
C PRO A 272 31.05 4.54 14.81
N ASN A 273 32.23 4.09 14.36
CA ASN A 273 33.10 4.80 13.41
C ASN A 273 32.91 4.34 11.95
N ASP A 274 32.00 3.45 11.66
CA ASP A 274 31.72 3.04 10.27
C ASP A 274 30.91 4.16 9.58
N LEU A 275 31.53 4.82 8.59
CA LEU A 275 30.95 5.92 7.82
C LEU A 275 29.62 5.58 7.10
N ASN A 276 29.25 4.28 7.05
CA ASN A 276 28.03 3.79 6.43
C ASN A 276 27.09 3.10 7.43
N GLY A 277 27.34 3.23 8.72
CA GLY A 277 26.47 2.69 9.78
C GLY A 277 25.42 3.73 10.19
N PRO A 278 24.23 3.30 10.58
CA PRO A 278 23.24 4.24 11.12
C PRO A 278 23.74 4.85 12.43
N ASP A 279 23.69 6.19 12.52
CA ASP A 279 24.06 7.04 13.66
C ASP A 279 23.19 6.82 14.93
N THR A 280 23.03 5.60 15.40
CA THR A 280 22.08 5.30 16.46
C THR A 280 22.71 5.12 17.85
N CYS A 281 23.99 5.34 17.97
CA CYS A 281 24.68 5.35 19.27
C CYS A 281 24.92 6.77 19.84
N THR A 282 24.23 7.78 19.34
CA THR A 282 24.15 9.05 20.04
C THR A 282 23.24 8.88 21.25
N ALA A 283 23.78 8.40 22.36
CA ALA A 283 23.22 8.78 23.64
C ALA A 283 23.19 10.32 23.65
N GLU A 284 21.99 10.91 23.67
CA GLU A 284 21.89 12.36 23.84
C GLU A 284 22.67 12.75 25.10
N PRO A 285 23.61 13.71 25.00
CA PRO A 285 24.50 14.05 26.11
C PRO A 285 23.80 14.79 27.27
N GLU A 286 22.48 14.96 27.22
CA GLU A 286 21.75 15.79 28.18
C GLU A 286 21.57 15.20 29.58
N ASN A 287 21.84 13.92 29.80
CA ASN A 287 21.63 13.30 31.12
C ASN A 287 22.84 12.48 31.64
N ILE A 288 24.04 12.74 31.18
CA ILE A 288 25.22 12.15 31.79
C ILE A 288 25.59 13.01 33.01
N PRO A 289 25.55 12.48 34.25
CA PRO A 289 26.10 13.18 35.40
C PRO A 289 27.55 13.54 35.09
N THR A 290 27.98 14.72 35.52
CA THR A 290 29.33 15.27 35.30
C THR A 290 30.42 14.24 35.61
N MET A 291 30.78 13.41 34.63
CA MET A 291 31.94 12.55 34.69
C MET A 291 33.18 13.28 34.25
N SER A 292 34.30 12.98 34.87
CA SER A 292 35.60 13.58 34.55
C SER A 292 35.99 13.26 33.10
N ASP A 293 36.70 14.21 32.43
CA ASP A 293 37.05 14.09 31.00
C ASP A 293 37.83 12.80 30.64
N GLY A 294 38.43 12.13 31.62
CA GLY A 294 39.12 10.82 31.44
C GLY A 294 38.16 9.64 31.34
N GLU A 295 36.96 9.73 31.91
CA GLU A 295 35.97 8.65 31.88
C GLU A 295 35.06 8.73 30.66
N LYS A 296 34.85 9.93 30.13
CA LYS A 296 34.05 10.13 28.89
C LYS A 296 34.64 9.40 27.69
N LYS A 297 35.97 9.23 27.64
CA LYS A 297 36.67 8.57 26.53
C LYS A 297 36.51 7.05 26.57
N LYS A 298 36.20 6.46 27.72
CA LYS A 298 36.00 4.98 27.87
C LYS A 298 34.58 4.54 27.51
N VAL A 299 33.59 5.43 27.59
CA VAL A 299 32.18 5.10 27.28
C VAL A 299 31.93 5.09 25.76
N SER A 300 32.74 5.84 24.99
CA SER A 300 32.60 5.92 23.53
C SER A 300 33.20 4.76 22.74
N ASP A 301 33.99 3.88 23.40
CA ASP A 301 34.69 2.77 22.72
C ASP A 301 33.93 1.44 22.72
N HIS A 302 32.71 1.38 23.23
CA HIS A 302 31.92 0.15 23.17
C HIS A 302 31.09 0.10 21.88
N PRO A 303 31.35 -0.91 21.00
CA PRO A 303 30.55 -1.07 19.80
C PRO A 303 29.11 -1.39 20.20
N CYS A 304 28.15 -0.55 19.77
CA CYS A 304 26.74 -0.87 19.86
C CYS A 304 26.41 -1.90 18.75
N PRO A 305 26.03 -3.13 19.09
CA PRO A 305 25.65 -4.10 18.07
C PRO A 305 24.35 -3.63 17.40
N HIS A 306 24.45 -3.25 16.14
CA HIS A 306 23.30 -2.94 15.31
C HIS A 306 22.98 -4.15 14.44
N VAL A 307 21.83 -4.74 14.68
CA VAL A 307 21.36 -5.89 13.92
C VAL A 307 20.48 -5.37 12.78
N THR A 308 21.06 -5.21 11.59
CA THR A 308 20.28 -5.03 10.37
C THR A 308 19.98 -6.38 9.74
N ARG A 309 18.71 -6.72 9.60
CA ARG A 309 18.31 -7.87 8.81
C ARG A 309 18.17 -7.42 7.34
N ASN A 310 19.20 -7.69 6.54
CA ASN A 310 19.06 -7.61 5.11
C ASN A 310 18.45 -8.92 4.62
N LEU A 311 17.25 -8.86 4.06
CA LEU A 311 16.64 -9.99 3.37
C LEU A 311 17.25 -10.04 1.98
N GLU A 312 18.01 -11.11 1.70
CA GLU A 312 18.62 -11.31 0.38
C GLU A 312 17.62 -11.75 -0.68
N GLY A 313 16.49 -12.32 -0.23
CA GLY A 313 15.41 -12.73 -1.11
C GLY A 313 14.24 -13.30 -0.34
N SER A 314 13.14 -13.54 -1.05
CA SER A 314 11.95 -14.19 -0.50
C SER A 314 11.18 -14.95 -1.57
N VAL A 315 10.54 -16.03 -1.16
CA VAL A 315 9.45 -16.68 -1.90
C VAL A 315 8.14 -16.26 -1.25
N ASN A 316 7.20 -15.81 -2.07
CA ASN A 316 5.88 -15.41 -1.57
C ASN A 316 4.80 -16.22 -2.29
N PHE A 317 3.79 -16.62 -1.53
CA PHE A 317 2.56 -17.24 -2.02
C PHE A 317 1.39 -16.39 -1.53
N ARG A 318 0.62 -15.85 -2.46
CA ARG A 318 -0.56 -15.06 -2.14
C ARG A 318 -1.80 -15.69 -2.75
N PHE A 319 -2.83 -15.84 -1.95
CA PHE A 319 -4.16 -16.18 -2.39
C PHE A 319 -5.10 -15.01 -2.08
N PHE A 320 -5.76 -14.50 -3.11
CA PHE A 320 -6.76 -13.44 -2.99
C PHE A 320 -8.10 -13.94 -3.53
N LEU A 321 -9.14 -13.75 -2.76
CA LEU A 321 -10.52 -14.04 -3.12
C LEU A 321 -11.38 -12.82 -2.81
N SER A 322 -12.17 -12.36 -3.78
CA SER A 322 -13.25 -11.41 -3.57
C SER A 322 -14.53 -12.03 -4.10
N ALA A 323 -15.52 -12.23 -3.24
CA ALA A 323 -16.79 -12.84 -3.60
C ALA A 323 -17.95 -12.02 -3.08
N SER A 324 -18.95 -11.77 -3.93
CA SER A 324 -20.14 -10.99 -3.60
C SER A 324 -21.35 -11.86 -3.33
N ALA A 325 -22.08 -11.55 -2.26
CA ALA A 325 -23.38 -12.12 -1.95
C ALA A 325 -24.48 -11.09 -2.24
N LEU A 326 -25.47 -11.49 -2.99
CA LEU A 326 -26.54 -10.64 -3.50
C LEU A 326 -27.90 -11.17 -3.07
N PRO A 327 -28.80 -10.33 -2.56
CA PRO A 327 -30.24 -10.64 -2.56
C PRO A 327 -30.75 -10.91 -3.98
N ALA A 328 -31.83 -11.67 -4.11
CA ALA A 328 -32.42 -11.96 -5.41
C ALA A 328 -32.78 -10.65 -6.17
N GLY A 329 -32.37 -10.57 -7.43
CA GLY A 329 -32.61 -9.38 -8.27
C GLY A 329 -31.62 -8.23 -8.09
N ASN A 330 -30.72 -8.31 -7.10
CA ASN A 330 -29.69 -7.29 -6.90
C ASN A 330 -28.47 -7.54 -7.80
N VAL A 331 -27.72 -6.47 -8.07
CA VAL A 331 -26.51 -6.50 -8.88
C VAL A 331 -25.40 -5.66 -8.22
N VAL A 332 -24.16 -6.07 -8.38
CA VAL A 332 -23.01 -5.24 -8.00
C VAL A 332 -22.76 -4.22 -9.08
N PRO A 333 -22.74 -2.91 -8.78
CA PRO A 333 -22.35 -1.89 -9.75
C PRO A 333 -20.97 -2.19 -10.34
N PHE A 334 -20.80 -2.01 -11.66
CA PHE A 334 -19.56 -2.41 -12.33
C PHE A 334 -18.34 -1.67 -11.77
N TYR A 335 -18.49 -0.43 -11.34
CA TYR A 335 -17.41 0.37 -10.77
C TYR A 335 -16.95 -0.10 -9.38
N PHE A 336 -17.72 -0.94 -8.69
CA PHE A 336 -17.30 -1.62 -7.47
C PHE A 336 -16.86 -3.07 -7.71
N GLN A 337 -16.99 -3.62 -8.91
CA GLN A 337 -16.55 -4.97 -9.16
C GLN A 337 -15.02 -5.03 -9.21
N PRO A 338 -14.39 -6.00 -8.52
CA PRO A 338 -12.96 -6.22 -8.60
C PRO A 338 -12.52 -6.60 -10.02
N THR A 339 -11.25 -6.31 -10.32
CA THR A 339 -10.68 -6.55 -11.65
C THR A 339 -9.42 -7.40 -11.56
N LEU A 340 -9.21 -8.24 -12.58
CA LEU A 340 -7.94 -8.87 -12.89
C LEU A 340 -7.42 -8.37 -14.25
N GLY A 341 -6.10 -8.39 -14.39
CA GLY A 341 -5.41 -7.91 -15.58
C GLY A 341 -4.70 -6.58 -15.34
N GLY A 342 -3.40 -6.54 -15.68
CA GLY A 342 -2.54 -5.40 -15.48
C GLY A 342 -2.47 -4.96 -14.03
N SER A 343 -3.12 -3.86 -13.74
CA SER A 343 -3.28 -3.35 -12.38
C SER A 343 -4.76 -3.14 -12.04
N ASP A 344 -5.12 -3.30 -10.77
CA ASP A 344 -6.42 -2.87 -10.26
C ASP A 344 -6.45 -1.35 -10.03
N ILE A 345 -7.61 -0.79 -9.67
CA ILE A 345 -7.77 0.66 -9.47
C ILE A 345 -6.94 1.21 -8.30
N ASN A 346 -6.54 0.37 -7.35
CA ASN A 346 -5.67 0.75 -6.24
C ASN A 346 -4.17 0.66 -6.61
N GLY A 347 -3.86 0.26 -7.85
CA GLY A 347 -2.49 0.12 -8.35
C GLY A 347 -1.83 -1.21 -7.99
N ASN A 348 -2.58 -2.20 -7.48
CA ASN A 348 -2.03 -3.52 -7.24
C ASN A 348 -1.89 -4.26 -8.56
N ALA A 349 -0.69 -4.74 -8.87
CA ALA A 349 -0.48 -5.57 -10.04
C ALA A 349 -1.23 -6.89 -9.91
N THR A 350 -1.97 -7.26 -10.96
CA THR A 350 -2.72 -8.52 -11.09
C THR A 350 -2.58 -9.00 -12.52
N MET A 351 -2.13 -10.25 -12.75
CA MET A 351 -2.06 -10.83 -14.10
C MET A 351 -1.44 -9.91 -15.15
N SER A 352 -0.18 -9.62 -14.99
CA SER A 352 0.57 -8.55 -15.65
C SER A 352 0.72 -8.66 -17.18
N SER A 353 0.39 -9.82 -17.81
CA SER A 353 0.40 -9.97 -19.27
C SER A 353 -0.87 -9.44 -19.95
N TYR A 354 -1.85 -9.02 -19.19
CA TYR A 354 -3.10 -8.43 -19.67
C TYR A 354 -3.10 -6.91 -19.48
N GLN A 355 -4.00 -6.22 -20.17
CA GLN A 355 -4.23 -4.79 -19.97
C GLN A 355 -4.80 -4.50 -18.58
N ASP A 356 -4.65 -3.26 -18.09
CA ASP A 356 -5.26 -2.84 -16.82
C ASP A 356 -6.78 -3.02 -16.85
N PHE A 357 -7.36 -3.47 -15.75
CA PHE A 357 -8.80 -3.68 -15.59
C PHE A 357 -9.43 -4.68 -16.57
N ARG A 358 -8.65 -5.56 -17.19
CA ARG A 358 -9.05 -6.38 -18.33
C ARG A 358 -10.25 -7.26 -18.07
N PHE A 359 -10.32 -7.93 -16.94
CA PHE A 359 -11.41 -8.81 -16.56
C PHE A 359 -12.11 -8.28 -15.32
N ARG A 360 -13.40 -8.06 -15.41
CA ARG A 360 -14.19 -7.47 -14.35
C ARG A 360 -15.38 -8.37 -14.02
N ALA A 361 -15.56 -8.70 -12.75
CA ALA A 361 -16.71 -9.48 -12.29
C ALA A 361 -16.97 -9.29 -10.78
N PRO A 362 -18.18 -9.57 -10.28
CA PRO A 362 -18.48 -9.56 -8.85
C PRO A 362 -17.65 -10.54 -8.02
N ASN A 363 -17.12 -11.58 -8.67
CA ASN A 363 -16.35 -12.63 -7.99
C ASN A 363 -15.04 -12.87 -8.74
N VAL A 364 -13.93 -12.76 -8.01
CA VAL A 364 -12.57 -12.97 -8.54
C VAL A 364 -11.75 -13.80 -7.58
N MET A 365 -10.83 -14.58 -8.13
CA MET A 365 -9.84 -15.34 -7.39
C MET A 365 -8.50 -15.21 -8.08
N LEU A 366 -7.45 -14.97 -7.30
CA LEU A 366 -6.06 -14.84 -7.77
C LEU A 366 -5.15 -15.67 -6.88
N PHE A 367 -4.32 -16.48 -7.49
CA PHE A 367 -3.20 -17.14 -6.85
C PHE A 367 -1.91 -16.61 -7.46
N ARG A 368 -1.00 -16.12 -6.62
CA ARG A 368 0.30 -15.59 -7.02
C ARG A 368 1.41 -16.33 -6.34
N GLN A 369 2.40 -16.71 -7.11
CA GLN A 369 3.70 -17.17 -6.61
C GLN A 369 4.76 -16.19 -7.08
N SER A 370 5.65 -15.77 -6.18
CA SER A 370 6.75 -14.90 -6.56
C SER A 370 8.04 -15.29 -5.85
N LEU A 371 9.12 -15.19 -6.59
CA LEU A 371 10.49 -15.30 -6.10
C LEU A 371 11.21 -13.99 -6.38
N GLU A 372 11.85 -13.44 -5.37
CA GLU A 372 12.68 -12.25 -5.48
C GLU A 372 14.01 -12.51 -4.79
N HIS A 373 15.10 -12.14 -5.45
CA HIS A 373 16.46 -12.36 -4.92
C HIS A 373 17.40 -11.23 -5.32
N THR A 374 18.31 -10.84 -4.42
CA THR A 374 19.37 -9.88 -4.73
C THR A 374 20.41 -10.46 -5.68
N VAL A 375 21.05 -9.57 -6.44
CA VAL A 375 22.18 -9.93 -7.33
C VAL A 375 23.46 -9.34 -6.71
N TRP A 376 24.40 -10.22 -6.32
CA TRP A 376 25.77 -9.87 -5.88
C TRP A 376 25.90 -8.72 -4.88
N ASN A 377 25.07 -8.66 -3.86
CA ASN A 377 25.09 -7.57 -2.87
C ASN A 377 24.89 -6.16 -3.45
N LEU A 378 24.45 -6.05 -4.68
CA LEU A 378 24.08 -4.79 -5.31
C LEU A 378 22.67 -4.36 -4.82
N PRO A 379 22.31 -3.10 -4.94
CA PRO A 379 20.92 -2.64 -4.71
C PRO A 379 19.99 -3.12 -5.84
N LEU A 380 20.37 -4.14 -6.57
CA LEU A 380 19.62 -4.77 -7.65
C LEU A 380 19.20 -6.18 -7.24
N GLY A 381 18.03 -6.59 -7.70
CA GLY A 381 17.53 -7.95 -7.59
C GLY A 381 16.86 -8.41 -8.87
N VAL A 382 16.53 -9.69 -8.91
CA VAL A 382 15.70 -10.31 -9.94
C VAL A 382 14.39 -10.77 -9.31
N ALA A 383 13.30 -10.67 -10.06
CA ALA A 383 12.00 -11.16 -9.63
C ALA A 383 11.37 -12.05 -10.70
N PHE A 384 10.71 -13.12 -10.25
CA PHE A 384 9.88 -14.00 -11.06
C PHE A 384 8.52 -14.10 -10.42
N MET A 385 7.46 -14.02 -11.21
CA MET A 385 6.09 -14.16 -10.73
C MET A 385 5.29 -15.06 -11.67
N VAL A 386 4.40 -15.85 -11.07
CA VAL A 386 3.35 -16.61 -11.75
C VAL A 386 2.03 -16.22 -11.13
N ASP A 387 1.12 -15.73 -11.93
CA ASP A 387 -0.25 -15.41 -11.53
C ASP A 387 -1.23 -16.34 -12.23
N GLU A 388 -2.15 -16.89 -11.46
CA GLU A 388 -3.29 -17.66 -11.92
C GLU A 388 -4.57 -17.04 -11.39
N GLY A 389 -5.50 -16.71 -12.26
CA GLY A 389 -6.71 -16.01 -11.88
C GLY A 389 -7.97 -16.53 -12.52
N LYS A 390 -9.08 -16.29 -11.85
CA LYS A 390 -10.44 -16.56 -12.37
C LYS A 390 -11.34 -15.39 -12.05
N VAL A 391 -12.27 -15.13 -12.95
CA VAL A 391 -13.38 -14.19 -12.73
C VAL A 391 -14.70 -14.87 -13.04
N ALA A 392 -15.75 -14.55 -12.30
CA ALA A 392 -17.05 -15.14 -12.49
C ALA A 392 -18.19 -14.18 -12.16
N LEU A 393 -19.25 -14.22 -12.96
CA LEU A 393 -20.47 -13.46 -12.70
C LEU A 393 -21.23 -14.04 -11.49
N ASN A 394 -21.29 -15.35 -11.37
CA ASN A 394 -21.85 -16.03 -10.21
C ASN A 394 -20.75 -16.73 -9.40
N ARG A 395 -20.91 -16.82 -8.08
CA ARG A 395 -19.92 -17.48 -7.20
C ARG A 395 -19.66 -18.94 -7.56
N GLY A 396 -20.71 -19.67 -7.95
CA GLY A 396 -20.60 -21.09 -8.34
C GLY A 396 -19.66 -21.31 -9.53
N ASP A 397 -19.60 -20.34 -10.44
CA ASP A 397 -18.83 -20.45 -11.68
C ASP A 397 -17.32 -20.27 -11.45
N LEU A 398 -16.88 -19.77 -10.27
CA LEU A 398 -15.45 -19.71 -9.92
C LEU A 398 -14.79 -21.10 -9.95
N GLY A 399 -15.51 -22.16 -9.61
CA GLY A 399 -15.01 -23.54 -9.69
C GLY A 399 -14.78 -24.02 -11.12
N SER A 400 -15.69 -23.71 -12.03
CA SER A 400 -15.75 -24.24 -13.40
C SER A 400 -15.08 -23.37 -14.46
N ASN A 401 -14.98 -22.06 -14.25
CA ASN A 401 -14.36 -21.14 -15.22
C ASN A 401 -12.89 -21.48 -15.46
N PRO A 402 -12.38 -21.30 -16.70
CA PRO A 402 -10.98 -21.56 -17.01
C PRO A 402 -10.05 -20.65 -16.23
N TRP A 403 -8.85 -21.15 -15.95
CA TRP A 403 -7.77 -20.37 -15.38
C TRP A 403 -7.16 -19.45 -16.44
N LEU A 404 -6.92 -18.21 -16.05
CA LEU A 404 -6.11 -17.24 -16.76
C LEU A 404 -4.71 -17.29 -16.16
N HIS A 405 -3.66 -17.24 -16.99
CA HIS A 405 -2.28 -17.38 -16.55
C HIS A 405 -1.43 -16.18 -16.98
N THR A 406 -0.46 -15.81 -16.14
CA THR A 406 0.56 -14.82 -16.45
C THR A 406 1.89 -15.24 -15.84
N PHE A 407 2.94 -15.10 -16.60
CA PHE A 407 4.33 -15.21 -16.15
C PHE A 407 4.99 -13.85 -16.24
N SER A 408 5.80 -13.50 -15.25
CA SER A 408 6.56 -12.25 -15.25
C SER A 408 7.97 -12.49 -14.75
N ALA A 409 8.94 -11.83 -15.39
CA ALA A 409 10.33 -11.83 -14.95
C ALA A 409 10.93 -10.44 -15.13
N GLY A 410 11.84 -10.05 -14.27
CA GLY A 410 12.47 -8.76 -14.38
C GLY A 410 13.43 -8.40 -13.28
N LEU A 411 13.72 -7.11 -13.20
CA LEU A 411 14.68 -6.52 -12.27
C LEU A 411 13.95 -5.79 -11.17
N THR A 412 14.55 -5.78 -9.98
CA THR A 412 14.12 -4.98 -8.85
C THR A 412 15.23 -4.05 -8.40
N LEU A 413 14.89 -2.81 -8.05
CA LEU A 413 15.78 -1.90 -7.35
C LEU A 413 15.44 -1.95 -5.87
N ARG A 414 16.43 -2.18 -5.02
CA ARG A 414 16.27 -2.39 -3.58
C ARG A 414 16.82 -1.22 -2.79
N ALA A 415 16.11 -0.84 -1.73
CA ALA A 415 16.59 0.10 -0.74
C ALA A 415 16.15 -0.39 0.65
N GLY A 416 17.00 -0.22 1.66
CA GLY A 416 16.72 -0.70 3.01
C GLY A 416 16.51 -2.22 3.14
N GLY A 417 17.07 -3.01 2.19
CA GLY A 417 16.93 -4.48 2.18
C GLY A 417 15.65 -5.01 1.53
N PHE A 418 14.80 -4.14 0.97
CA PHE A 418 13.54 -4.51 0.33
C PHE A 418 13.46 -3.97 -1.10
N PRO A 419 12.79 -4.69 -2.03
CA PRO A 419 12.55 -4.17 -3.36
C PRO A 419 11.60 -2.97 -3.30
N GLN A 420 11.99 -1.89 -3.99
CA GLN A 420 11.26 -0.64 -4.04
C GLN A 420 10.69 -0.35 -5.42
N VAL A 421 11.43 -0.70 -6.46
CA VAL A 421 11.01 -0.56 -7.85
C VAL A 421 11.11 -1.91 -8.54
N PHE A 422 10.09 -2.25 -9.29
CA PHE A 422 10.02 -3.45 -10.12
C PHE A 422 9.92 -3.03 -11.57
N LEU A 423 10.77 -3.60 -12.42
CA LEU A 423 10.68 -3.53 -13.88
C LEU A 423 10.51 -4.95 -14.39
N LEU A 424 9.28 -5.33 -14.76
CA LEU A 424 8.92 -6.69 -15.12
C LEU A 424 8.50 -6.76 -16.58
N PHE A 425 8.90 -7.82 -17.24
CA PHE A 425 8.38 -8.26 -18.53
C PHE A 425 7.41 -9.42 -18.29
N ALA A 426 6.17 -9.28 -18.77
CA ALA A 426 5.09 -10.22 -18.52
C ALA A 426 4.57 -10.84 -19.82
N TRP A 427 4.26 -12.15 -19.79
CA TRP A 427 3.74 -12.94 -20.91
C TRP A 427 2.79 -14.04 -20.40
N GLY A 428 2.15 -14.78 -21.31
CA GLY A 428 1.32 -15.94 -20.97
C GLY A 428 -0.18 -15.76 -21.18
N GLY A 429 -0.65 -14.53 -21.42
CA GLY A 429 -2.03 -14.29 -21.85
C GLY A 429 -2.20 -14.33 -23.37
N ASN A 430 -3.45 -14.32 -23.83
CA ASN A 430 -3.79 -14.28 -25.26
C ASN A 430 -3.61 -12.87 -25.88
N GLU A 431 -3.17 -11.89 -25.10
CA GLU A 431 -3.14 -10.46 -25.47
C GLU A 431 -1.74 -9.91 -25.70
N GLY A 432 -0.73 -10.80 -25.73
CA GLY A 432 0.65 -10.43 -26.03
C GLY A 432 1.52 -10.29 -24.78
N THR A 433 2.54 -9.44 -24.88
CA THR A 433 3.52 -9.20 -23.82
C THR A 433 3.45 -7.76 -23.35
N HIS A 434 3.63 -7.54 -22.05
CA HIS A 434 3.64 -6.22 -21.46
C HIS A 434 4.88 -5.99 -20.61
N THR A 435 5.41 -4.76 -20.63
CA THR A 435 6.43 -4.31 -19.70
C THR A 435 5.77 -3.45 -18.64
N ILE A 436 6.03 -3.76 -17.40
CA ILE A 436 5.44 -3.07 -16.25
C ILE A 436 6.56 -2.49 -15.40
N ALA A 437 6.43 -1.20 -15.10
CA ALA A 437 7.20 -0.54 -14.06
C ALA A 437 6.28 -0.27 -12.87
N ASN A 438 6.60 -0.81 -11.73
CA ASN A 438 5.85 -0.60 -10.49
C ASN A 438 6.78 -0.11 -9.39
N VAL A 439 6.29 0.83 -8.59
CA VAL A 439 7.00 1.37 -7.42
C VAL A 439 6.24 0.96 -6.18
N ASN A 440 6.96 0.50 -5.16
CA ASN A 440 6.35 0.22 -3.88
C ASN A 440 5.73 1.51 -3.31
N THR A 441 4.41 1.54 -3.21
CA THR A 441 3.64 2.72 -2.79
C THR A 441 3.93 3.17 -1.35
N SER A 442 4.59 2.32 -0.54
CA SER A 442 5.01 2.70 0.82
C SER A 442 6.04 3.84 0.84
N LEU A 443 6.79 4.05 -0.26
CA LEU A 443 7.74 5.15 -0.41
C LEU A 443 7.08 6.52 -0.62
N LEU A 444 5.86 6.53 -1.13
CA LEU A 444 5.21 7.77 -1.57
C LEU A 444 4.38 8.45 -0.46
N GLY A 445 4.52 7.99 0.78
CA GLY A 445 3.75 8.50 1.93
C GLY A 445 2.26 8.15 1.83
N GLY A 446 1.51 8.34 2.91
CA GLY A 446 0.06 8.15 2.91
C GLY A 446 -0.40 6.72 3.18
N GLY A 447 0.26 6.05 4.13
CA GLY A 447 -0.32 4.84 4.71
C GLY A 447 -1.62 5.16 5.44
N GLY A 448 -2.74 4.55 5.03
CA GLY A 448 -4.05 4.73 5.65
C GLY A 448 -5.11 5.28 4.71
N ARG A 449 -4.81 5.39 3.41
CA ARG A 449 -5.81 5.73 2.40
C ARG A 449 -6.87 4.63 2.30
N PRO A 450 -8.16 4.99 2.17
CA PRO A 450 -9.20 4.00 1.92
C PRO A 450 -8.98 3.34 0.56
N SER A 451 -9.27 2.04 0.47
CA SER A 451 -9.34 1.34 -0.82
C SER A 451 -10.46 1.97 -1.67
N LEU A 452 -10.26 2.04 -2.98
CA LEU A 452 -11.29 2.50 -3.93
C LEU A 452 -12.39 1.43 -4.17
N PHE A 453 -12.23 0.24 -3.62
CA PHE A 453 -13.29 -0.76 -3.39
C PHE A 453 -13.03 -1.67 -2.22
#